data_86e9d1c06f96a2a3bcaaca14bd9fb646
#
_entry.id   86e9d1c06f96a2a3bcaaca14bd9fb646
#
_cell.length_a   1.000
_cell.length_b   1.000
_cell.length_c   1.000
_cell.angle_alpha   90.00
_cell.angle_beta   90.00
_cell.angle_gamma   90.00
#
_symmetry.space_group_name_H-M   'P 1'
#
loop_
_entity.id
_entity.type
_entity.pdbx_description
1 polymer ?
#
loop_
_entity_poly.entity_id
_entity_poly.type
_entity_poly.pdbx_seq_one_letter_code
_entity_poly.pdbx_strand_id
1 'polypeptide(L)'
;VFANKKIGALSEKRVADFRRRQPDETAFSLENADKELYELSPVLRRQSAYVKNVTGFSVWKDTEIKYFDNGSDFFRDLITEVEKAEKFIFVEYFISDQGKWWTRILEILKRKVKQGVDVRVVFDDVGSINVLPRGYERILQSYGIKAMAFNKIRLHVNPRLNFRDHRKIFDIDGNICYTGGVNLADEY
;
A
#
# COMPACT_ATOMS: atom_id res chain seq x y z
N VAL A 1 -28.91 9.05 -5.96
CA VAL A 1 -28.31 9.54 -7.22
C VAL A 1 -27.48 10.80 -6.98
N PHE A 2 -27.95 11.79 -6.19
CA PHE A 2 -27.21 13.04 -5.93
C PHE A 2 -25.94 12.87 -5.06
N ALA A 3 -25.94 11.93 -4.10
CA ALA A 3 -24.79 11.67 -3.25
C ALA A 3 -23.59 11.12 -4.04
N ASN A 4 -23.82 10.29 -5.05
CA ASN A 4 -22.77 9.71 -5.89
C ASN A 4 -22.06 10.73 -6.78
N LYS A 5 -22.78 11.73 -7.33
CA LYS A 5 -22.16 12.79 -8.15
C LYS A 5 -21.18 13.65 -7.32
N LYS A 6 -21.57 14.00 -6.08
CA LYS A 6 -20.74 14.83 -5.19
C LYS A 6 -19.51 14.09 -4.68
N ILE A 7 -19.60 12.77 -4.50
CA ILE A 7 -18.49 11.91 -4.09
C ILE A 7 -17.53 11.71 -5.28
N GLY A 8 -18.04 11.50 -6.50
CA GLY A 8 -17.24 11.43 -7.73
C GLY A 8 -16.41 12.70 -7.93
N ALA A 9 -17.02 13.87 -7.89
CA ALA A 9 -16.33 15.16 -8.05
C ALA A 9 -15.26 15.42 -6.98
N LEU A 10 -15.48 14.98 -5.73
CA LEU A 10 -14.46 15.07 -4.67
C LEU A 10 -13.30 14.11 -4.87
N SER A 11 -13.54 12.92 -5.40
CA SER A 11 -12.49 11.96 -5.72
C SER A 11 -11.67 12.42 -6.91
N GLU A 12 -12.30 12.93 -7.97
CA GLU A 12 -11.63 13.50 -9.14
C GLU A 12 -10.74 14.70 -8.76
N LYS A 13 -11.25 15.60 -7.92
CA LYS A 13 -10.46 16.72 -7.41
C LYS A 13 -9.23 16.25 -6.62
N ARG A 14 -9.38 15.25 -5.75
CA ARG A 14 -8.27 14.68 -4.96
C ARG A 14 -7.23 13.99 -5.84
N VAL A 15 -7.68 13.25 -6.85
CA VAL A 15 -6.79 12.63 -7.84
C VAL A 15 -6.05 13.70 -8.65
N ALA A 16 -6.74 14.76 -9.07
CA ALA A 16 -6.11 15.88 -9.77
C ALA A 16 -5.10 16.63 -8.88
N ASP A 17 -5.42 16.86 -7.61
CA ASP A 17 -4.50 17.48 -6.64
C ASP A 17 -3.30 16.58 -6.34
N PHE A 18 -3.49 15.27 -6.25
CA PHE A 18 -2.41 14.30 -6.10
C PHE A 18 -1.48 14.32 -7.32
N ARG A 19 -2.03 14.28 -8.54
CA ARG A 19 -1.26 14.36 -9.79
C ARG A 19 -0.43 15.63 -9.91
N ARG A 20 -0.97 16.79 -9.45
CA ARG A 20 -0.24 18.07 -9.45
C ARG A 20 0.93 18.12 -8.46
N ARG A 21 0.90 17.29 -7.43
CA ARG A 21 1.93 17.25 -6.39
C ARG A 21 3.02 16.21 -6.66
N GLN A 22 2.85 15.37 -7.69
CA GLN A 22 3.90 14.46 -8.09
C GLN A 22 5.03 15.26 -8.74
N PRO A 23 6.27 15.10 -8.27
CA PRO A 23 7.40 15.75 -8.92
C PRO A 23 7.58 15.21 -10.34
N ASP A 24 8.03 16.06 -11.24
CA ASP A 24 8.30 15.77 -12.66
C ASP A 24 9.47 14.76 -12.84
N GLU A 25 10.05 14.28 -11.75
CA GLU A 25 11.18 13.34 -11.74
C GLU A 25 10.89 12.00 -12.43
N THR A 26 9.63 11.71 -12.70
CA THR A 26 9.21 10.53 -13.46
C THR A 26 9.51 10.64 -14.96
N ALA A 27 9.74 11.81 -15.50
CA ALA A 27 9.86 12.01 -16.95
C ALA A 27 11.13 11.34 -17.53
N PHE A 28 12.25 11.36 -16.82
CA PHE A 28 13.53 10.92 -17.37
C PHE A 28 13.67 9.40 -17.52
N SER A 29 13.15 8.62 -16.59
CA SER A 29 13.17 7.15 -16.66
C SER A 29 12.18 6.58 -17.68
N LEU A 30 11.12 7.33 -17.99
CA LEU A 30 9.92 6.89 -18.69
C LEU A 30 10.08 6.81 -20.21
N GLU A 31 10.81 7.74 -20.84
CA GLU A 31 10.94 7.76 -22.31
C GLU A 31 11.69 6.55 -22.86
N ASN A 32 12.70 6.05 -22.15
CA ASN A 32 13.46 4.90 -22.58
C ASN A 32 12.70 3.59 -22.36
N ALA A 33 11.99 3.44 -21.24
CA ALA A 33 11.18 2.25 -20.98
C ALA A 33 10.01 2.13 -21.97
N ASP A 34 9.35 3.22 -22.32
CA ASP A 34 8.30 3.24 -23.35
C ASP A 34 8.83 2.85 -24.72
N LYS A 35 10.03 3.33 -25.14
CA LYS A 35 10.63 2.98 -26.44
C LYS A 35 10.95 1.48 -26.53
N GLU A 36 11.61 0.92 -25.53
CA GLU A 36 11.93 -0.51 -25.51
C GLU A 36 10.68 -1.39 -25.53
N LEU A 37 9.65 -1.00 -24.76
CA LEU A 37 8.37 -1.72 -24.76
C LEU A 37 7.69 -1.68 -26.14
N TYR A 38 7.85 -0.58 -26.88
CA TYR A 38 7.30 -0.42 -28.22
C TYR A 38 7.96 -1.34 -29.26
N GLU A 39 9.23 -1.63 -29.06
CA GLU A 39 9.99 -2.56 -29.90
C GLU A 39 9.63 -4.02 -29.61
N LEU A 40 9.30 -4.35 -28.35
CA LEU A 40 8.98 -5.70 -27.92
C LEU A 40 7.63 -6.21 -28.44
N SER A 41 6.56 -5.41 -28.38
CA SER A 41 5.23 -5.88 -28.79
C SER A 41 4.24 -4.73 -29.01
N PRO A 42 3.52 -4.73 -30.17
CA PRO A 42 2.43 -3.78 -30.42
C PRO A 42 1.26 -3.90 -29.44
N VAL A 43 1.05 -5.07 -28.83
CA VAL A 43 0.01 -5.30 -27.81
C VAL A 43 0.39 -4.61 -26.50
N LEU A 44 1.60 -4.85 -26.02
CA LEU A 44 2.13 -4.22 -24.81
C LEU A 44 2.16 -2.69 -24.93
N ARG A 45 2.53 -2.18 -26.10
CA ARG A 45 2.47 -0.74 -26.41
C ARG A 45 1.07 -0.16 -26.18
N ARG A 46 0.02 -0.82 -26.72
CA ARG A 46 -1.37 -0.34 -26.57
C ARG A 46 -1.84 -0.41 -25.12
N GLN A 47 -1.49 -1.48 -24.42
CA GLN A 47 -1.82 -1.64 -23.00
C GLN A 47 -1.15 -0.56 -22.13
N SER A 48 0.14 -0.35 -22.32
CA SER A 48 0.90 0.69 -21.62
C SER A 48 0.33 2.08 -21.88
N ALA A 49 0.06 2.43 -23.14
CA ALA A 49 -0.55 3.70 -23.51
C ALA A 49 -1.93 3.89 -22.86
N TYR A 50 -2.76 2.83 -22.82
CA TYR A 50 -4.05 2.88 -22.14
C TYR A 50 -3.91 3.14 -20.66
N VAL A 51 -3.05 2.38 -19.96
CA VAL A 51 -2.78 2.56 -18.53
C VAL A 51 -2.28 3.97 -18.24
N LYS A 52 -1.31 4.47 -19.02
CA LYS A 52 -0.78 5.83 -18.90
C LYS A 52 -1.87 6.89 -19.06
N ASN A 53 -2.73 6.76 -20.06
CA ASN A 53 -3.81 7.71 -20.32
C ASN A 53 -4.86 7.75 -19.20
N VAL A 54 -5.19 6.58 -18.62
CA VAL A 54 -6.21 6.47 -17.56
C VAL A 54 -5.66 6.87 -16.20
N THR A 55 -4.46 6.43 -15.86
CA THR A 55 -3.89 6.58 -14.50
C THR A 55 -2.93 7.74 -14.36
N GLY A 56 -2.29 8.16 -15.46
CA GLY A 56 -1.17 9.11 -15.47
C GLY A 56 0.19 8.46 -15.17
N PHE A 57 0.22 7.14 -14.90
CA PHE A 57 1.47 6.41 -14.63
C PHE A 57 1.99 5.75 -15.90
N SER A 58 3.29 5.91 -16.15
CA SER A 58 4.00 5.23 -17.23
C SER A 58 4.60 3.91 -16.78
N VAL A 59 5.19 3.19 -17.72
CA VAL A 59 5.91 1.94 -17.46
C VAL A 59 7.23 2.25 -16.76
N TRP A 60 7.63 1.38 -15.85
CA TRP A 60 8.94 1.42 -15.19
C TRP A 60 9.85 0.33 -15.75
N LYS A 61 11.13 0.60 -15.76
CA LYS A 61 12.20 -0.33 -16.15
C LYS A 61 13.04 -0.70 -14.92
N ASP A 62 13.86 -1.73 -15.07
CA ASP A 62 14.81 -2.19 -14.06
C ASP A 62 14.14 -2.63 -12.75
N THR A 63 12.94 -3.25 -12.88
CA THR A 63 12.20 -3.83 -11.78
C THR A 63 12.35 -5.35 -11.79
N GLU A 64 12.93 -5.90 -10.74
CA GLU A 64 12.94 -7.34 -10.51
C GLU A 64 11.62 -7.77 -9.85
N ILE A 65 11.03 -8.87 -10.34
CA ILE A 65 9.77 -9.40 -9.82
C ILE A 65 10.02 -10.78 -9.23
N LYS A 66 9.65 -10.96 -7.96
CA LYS A 66 9.64 -12.25 -7.26
C LYS A 66 8.21 -12.64 -6.95
N TYR A 67 7.80 -13.82 -7.42
CA TYR A 67 6.47 -14.37 -7.16
C TYR A 67 6.53 -15.38 -6.01
N PHE A 68 5.54 -15.30 -5.11
CA PHE A 68 5.33 -16.26 -4.01
C PHE A 68 3.99 -16.96 -4.23
N ASP A 69 4.02 -18.26 -4.27
CA ASP A 69 2.83 -19.11 -4.44
C ASP A 69 2.19 -19.51 -3.10
N ASN A 70 2.86 -19.23 -1.98
CA ASN A 70 2.36 -19.47 -0.63
C ASN A 70 2.71 -18.36 0.35
N GLY A 71 1.88 -18.20 1.38
CA GLY A 71 2.04 -17.14 2.38
C GLY A 71 3.26 -17.33 3.29
N SER A 72 3.65 -18.56 3.60
CA SER A 72 4.78 -18.82 4.50
C SER A 72 6.10 -18.33 3.94
N ASP A 73 6.36 -18.56 2.65
CA ASP A 73 7.57 -18.09 1.99
C ASP A 73 7.55 -16.58 1.80
N PHE A 74 6.38 -16.02 1.45
CA PHE A 74 6.15 -14.58 1.42
C PHE A 74 6.52 -13.92 2.76
N PHE A 75 5.98 -14.40 3.89
CA PHE A 75 6.26 -13.80 5.20
C PHE A 75 7.71 -13.97 5.66
N ARG A 76 8.36 -15.08 5.33
CA ARG A 76 9.79 -15.25 5.64
C ARG A 76 10.66 -14.25 4.89
N ASP A 77 10.38 -14.06 3.62
CA ASP A 77 11.08 -13.10 2.78
C ASP A 77 10.81 -11.67 3.26
N LEU A 78 9.55 -11.31 3.46
CA LEU A 78 9.14 -10.00 4.00
C LEU A 78 9.87 -9.66 5.31
N ILE A 79 9.89 -10.60 6.27
CA ILE A 79 10.58 -10.40 7.55
C ILE A 79 12.07 -10.13 7.33
N THR A 80 12.70 -10.87 6.42
CA THR A 80 14.12 -10.68 6.09
C THR A 80 14.39 -9.29 5.52
N GLU A 81 13.53 -8.81 4.65
CA GLU A 81 13.70 -7.49 4.02
C GLU A 81 13.36 -6.33 4.97
N VAL A 82 12.32 -6.48 5.81
CA VAL A 82 11.97 -5.46 6.82
C VAL A 82 13.10 -5.24 7.83
N GLU A 83 13.87 -6.30 8.16
CA GLU A 83 15.07 -6.17 9.04
C GLU A 83 16.18 -5.31 8.42
N LYS A 84 16.20 -5.15 7.10
CA LYS A 84 17.21 -4.35 6.39
C LYS A 84 16.81 -2.89 6.21
N ALA A 85 15.57 -2.50 6.51
CA ALA A 85 15.06 -1.14 6.32
C ALA A 85 15.93 -0.09 7.04
N GLU A 86 16.26 1.00 6.36
CA GLU A 86 17.12 2.07 6.89
C GLU A 86 16.42 3.43 6.92
N LYS A 87 15.45 3.70 6.04
CA LYS A 87 14.82 5.01 5.87
C LYS A 87 13.37 5.03 6.30
N PHE A 88 12.55 4.18 5.67
CA PHE A 88 11.13 4.12 5.98
C PHE A 88 10.51 2.74 5.71
N ILE A 89 9.39 2.47 6.39
CA ILE A 89 8.54 1.31 6.17
C ILE A 89 7.11 1.78 6.12
N PHE A 90 6.41 1.56 4.98
CA PHE A 90 5.00 1.89 4.79
C PHE A 90 4.18 0.62 4.63
N VAL A 91 3.15 0.49 5.46
CA VAL A 91 2.31 -0.70 5.55
C VAL A 91 0.85 -0.28 5.33
N GLU A 92 0.19 -0.86 4.35
CA GLU A 92 -1.22 -0.62 4.04
C GLU A 92 -1.92 -1.95 3.78
N TYR A 93 -2.82 -2.36 4.71
CA TYR A 93 -3.48 -3.66 4.63
C TYR A 93 -4.96 -3.57 4.96
N PHE A 94 -5.76 -4.43 4.30
CA PHE A 94 -7.18 -4.55 4.60
C PHE A 94 -7.42 -5.26 5.93
N ILE A 95 -6.80 -6.42 6.15
CA ILE A 95 -6.85 -7.17 7.40
C ILE A 95 -5.45 -7.22 8.01
N SER A 96 -5.34 -6.81 9.27
CA SER A 96 -4.18 -7.08 10.12
C SER A 96 -4.70 -7.81 11.35
N ASP A 97 -4.23 -9.02 11.58
CA ASP A 97 -4.61 -9.88 12.70
C ASP A 97 -3.46 -10.00 13.69
N GLN A 98 -3.75 -10.17 14.99
CA GLN A 98 -2.76 -10.39 16.04
C GLN A 98 -2.19 -11.80 16.03
N GLY A 99 -1.93 -12.35 14.83
CA GLY A 99 -1.33 -13.63 14.63
C GLY A 99 0.19 -13.65 14.76
N LYS A 100 0.78 -14.81 14.53
CA LYS A 100 2.22 -15.07 14.60
C LYS A 100 3.03 -14.14 13.68
N TRP A 101 2.58 -13.98 12.43
CA TRP A 101 3.29 -13.19 11.43
C TRP A 101 3.28 -11.71 11.77
N TRP A 102 2.09 -11.16 12.07
CA TRP A 102 1.98 -9.76 12.45
C TRP A 102 2.75 -9.45 13.73
N THR A 103 2.66 -10.30 14.74
CA THR A 103 3.40 -10.11 16.01
C THR A 103 4.90 -10.00 15.74
N ARG A 104 5.44 -10.89 14.90
CA ARG A 104 6.86 -10.85 14.56
C ARG A 104 7.24 -9.60 13.77
N ILE A 105 6.45 -9.21 12.79
CA ILE A 105 6.65 -7.97 12.03
C ILE A 105 6.58 -6.76 12.96
N LEU A 106 5.58 -6.68 13.84
CA LEU A 106 5.42 -5.57 14.78
C LEU A 106 6.64 -5.40 15.70
N GLU A 107 7.23 -6.47 16.19
CA GLU A 107 8.46 -6.39 17.00
C GLU A 107 9.64 -5.80 16.19
N ILE A 108 9.74 -6.11 14.91
CA ILE A 108 10.73 -5.49 14.03
C ILE A 108 10.41 -4.01 13.84
N LEU A 109 9.16 -3.65 13.54
CA LEU A 109 8.74 -2.26 13.35
C LEU A 109 9.06 -1.40 14.58
N LYS A 110 8.82 -1.93 15.80
CA LYS A 110 9.16 -1.25 17.05
C LYS A 110 10.68 -0.99 17.18
N ARG A 111 11.52 -1.95 16.79
CA ARG A 111 12.97 -1.77 16.79
C ARG A 111 13.41 -0.74 15.76
N LYS A 112 12.82 -0.78 14.56
CA LYS A 112 13.11 0.15 13.46
C LYS A 112 12.76 1.59 13.83
N VAL A 113 11.62 1.81 14.48
CA VAL A 113 11.26 3.14 15.02
C VAL A 113 12.32 3.65 15.99
N LYS A 114 12.81 2.81 16.91
CA LYS A 114 13.88 3.19 17.85
C LYS A 114 15.22 3.52 17.16
N GLN A 115 15.43 2.97 15.96
CA GLN A 115 16.60 3.24 15.10
C GLN A 115 16.42 4.50 14.24
N GLY A 116 15.25 5.17 14.30
CA GLY A 116 14.95 6.38 13.53
C GLY A 116 14.28 6.16 12.19
N VAL A 117 13.91 4.92 11.85
CA VAL A 117 13.18 4.60 10.61
C VAL A 117 11.74 5.16 10.69
N ASP A 118 11.26 5.81 9.64
CA ASP A 118 9.89 6.32 9.55
C ASP A 118 8.90 5.18 9.27
N VAL A 119 8.22 4.68 10.30
CA VAL A 119 7.26 3.58 10.17
C VAL A 119 5.84 4.12 10.14
N ARG A 120 5.10 3.80 9.08
CA ARG A 120 3.69 4.18 8.89
C ARG A 120 2.82 2.96 8.62
N VAL A 121 1.70 2.86 9.33
CA VAL A 121 0.75 1.75 9.21
C VAL A 121 -0.64 2.27 8.97
N VAL A 122 -1.28 1.82 7.90
CA VAL A 122 -2.69 2.04 7.61
C VAL A 122 -3.38 0.68 7.53
N PHE A 123 -4.48 0.53 8.24
CA PHE A 123 -5.33 -0.67 8.15
C PHE A 123 -6.79 -0.27 8.01
N ASP A 124 -7.59 -1.10 7.32
CA ASP A 124 -9.03 -0.85 7.17
C ASP A 124 -9.77 -1.17 8.47
N ASP A 125 -10.59 -0.25 8.94
CA ASP A 125 -11.31 -0.40 10.21
C ASP A 125 -12.30 -1.57 10.19
N VAL A 126 -13.01 -1.79 9.07
CA VAL A 126 -13.95 -2.91 8.91
C VAL A 126 -13.24 -4.22 8.75
N GLY A 127 -12.19 -4.26 7.91
CA GLY A 127 -11.43 -5.48 7.67
C GLY A 127 -10.78 -6.02 8.94
N SER A 128 -10.43 -5.13 9.87
CA SER A 128 -9.73 -5.50 11.11
C SER A 128 -10.59 -5.45 12.38
N ILE A 129 -11.90 -5.14 12.28
CA ILE A 129 -12.78 -4.87 13.44
C ILE A 129 -12.95 -6.05 14.39
N ASN A 130 -12.91 -7.28 13.87
CA ASN A 130 -13.09 -8.50 14.64
C ASN A 130 -11.78 -9.10 15.16
N VAL A 131 -10.64 -8.63 14.67
CA VAL A 131 -9.32 -9.23 14.91
C VAL A 131 -8.36 -8.30 15.63
N LEU A 132 -8.60 -6.98 15.58
CA LEU A 132 -7.82 -5.99 16.32
C LEU A 132 -8.60 -5.35 17.47
N PRO A 133 -7.95 -4.98 18.58
CA PRO A 133 -8.57 -4.20 19.65
C PRO A 133 -9.07 -2.84 19.15
N ARG A 134 -10.16 -2.34 19.73
CA ARG A 134 -10.62 -0.98 19.43
C ARG A 134 -9.54 0.06 19.73
N GLY A 135 -9.27 0.94 18.74
CA GLY A 135 -8.26 1.98 18.88
C GLY A 135 -6.84 1.46 18.74
N TYR A 136 -6.67 0.36 18.02
CA TYR A 136 -5.35 -0.25 17.79
C TYR A 136 -4.31 0.71 17.21
N GLU A 137 -4.75 1.69 16.42
CA GLU A 137 -3.87 2.76 15.93
C GLU A 137 -3.19 3.53 17.08
N ARG A 138 -3.87 3.71 18.23
CA ARG A 138 -3.27 4.36 19.41
C ARG A 138 -2.23 3.47 20.08
N ILE A 139 -2.45 2.16 20.05
CA ILE A 139 -1.45 1.20 20.55
C ILE A 139 -0.20 1.26 19.68
N LEU A 140 -0.33 1.25 18.37
CA LEU A 140 0.80 1.40 17.45
C LEU A 140 1.50 2.76 17.64
N GLN A 141 0.73 3.84 17.81
CA GLN A 141 1.28 5.18 18.08
C GLN A 141 2.08 5.24 19.38
N SER A 142 1.69 4.49 20.42
CA SER A 142 2.44 4.41 21.67
C SER A 142 3.83 3.79 21.51
N TYR A 143 4.05 3.02 20.44
CA TYR A 143 5.36 2.49 20.05
C TYR A 143 6.16 3.43 19.14
N GLY A 144 5.63 4.63 18.84
CA GLY A 144 6.22 5.59 17.91
C GLY A 144 5.91 5.34 16.44
N ILE A 145 5.05 4.35 16.12
CA ILE A 145 4.60 4.07 14.76
C ILE A 145 3.52 5.07 14.38
N LYS A 146 3.62 5.72 13.22
CA LYS A 146 2.57 6.59 12.70
C LYS A 146 1.43 5.73 12.14
N ALA A 147 0.37 5.52 12.89
CA ALA A 147 -0.71 4.60 12.54
C ALA A 147 -2.06 5.29 12.36
N MET A 148 -2.87 4.78 11.43
CA MET A 148 -4.22 5.25 11.16
C MET A 148 -5.14 4.09 10.75
N ALA A 149 -6.36 4.07 11.31
CA ALA A 149 -7.44 3.22 10.82
C ALA A 149 -8.19 3.96 9.69
N PHE A 150 -8.24 3.34 8.50
CA PHE A 150 -8.92 3.88 7.33
C PHE A 150 -10.45 3.76 7.50
N ASN A 151 -11.16 4.84 7.19
CA ASN A 151 -12.62 4.95 7.17
C ASN A 151 -13.32 4.30 8.37
N LYS A 152 -13.00 4.79 9.58
CA LYS A 152 -13.57 4.30 10.85
C LYS A 152 -15.09 4.28 10.84
N ILE A 153 -15.66 3.19 11.35
CA ILE A 153 -17.10 3.07 11.58
C ILE A 153 -17.50 4.04 12.69
N ARG A 154 -18.44 4.92 12.35
CA ARG A 154 -19.14 5.77 13.32
C ARG A 154 -20.61 5.35 13.33
N LEU A 155 -21.24 5.37 14.53
CA LEU A 155 -22.62 4.94 14.76
C LEU A 155 -23.71 5.72 14.00
N HIS A 156 -23.35 6.59 13.07
CA HIS A 156 -24.28 7.35 12.24
C HIS A 156 -24.30 6.75 10.83
N VAL A 157 -25.47 6.74 10.20
CA VAL A 157 -25.65 6.31 8.81
C VAL A 157 -24.65 7.03 7.93
N ASN A 158 -23.60 6.33 7.57
CA ASN A 158 -22.52 6.88 6.74
C ASN A 158 -22.63 6.28 5.33
N PRO A 159 -23.00 7.07 4.30
CA PRO A 159 -23.06 6.58 2.93
C PRO A 159 -21.68 6.12 2.38
N ARG A 160 -20.62 6.38 3.13
CA ARG A 160 -19.25 5.95 2.78
C ARG A 160 -18.83 4.62 3.44
N LEU A 161 -19.76 3.90 4.08
CA LEU A 161 -19.45 2.65 4.76
C LEU A 161 -18.80 1.63 3.82
N ASN A 162 -19.18 1.63 2.54
CA ASN A 162 -18.68 0.71 1.53
C ASN A 162 -17.34 1.15 0.89
N PHE A 163 -16.81 2.34 1.22
CA PHE A 163 -15.47 2.70 0.78
C PHE A 163 -14.44 2.02 1.70
N ARG A 164 -13.91 0.91 1.22
CA ARG A 164 -12.92 0.11 1.96
C ARG A 164 -11.58 0.15 1.26
N ASP A 165 -10.52 0.06 2.04
CA ASP A 165 -9.17 -0.06 1.53
C ASP A 165 -8.77 -1.53 1.46
N HIS A 166 -8.97 -2.15 0.29
CA HIS A 166 -8.67 -3.57 0.09
C HIS A 166 -7.24 -3.82 -0.43
N ARG A 167 -6.37 -2.80 -0.39
CA ARG A 167 -4.97 -2.94 -0.81
C ARG A 167 -4.16 -3.71 0.22
N LYS A 168 -3.11 -4.36 -0.25
CA LYS A 168 -2.07 -5.00 0.53
C LYS A 168 -0.75 -4.51 -0.03
N ILE A 169 -0.13 -3.57 0.67
CA ILE A 169 1.10 -2.93 0.24
C ILE A 169 2.06 -2.89 1.43
N PHE A 170 3.29 -3.31 1.19
CA PHE A 170 4.38 -3.17 2.14
C PHE A 170 5.58 -2.61 1.40
N ASP A 171 5.92 -1.37 1.65
CA ASP A 171 7.00 -0.64 0.98
C ASP A 171 8.16 -0.43 1.95
N ILE A 172 9.36 -0.80 1.52
CA ILE A 172 10.59 -0.73 2.30
C ILE A 172 11.57 0.16 1.52
N ASP A 173 11.86 1.33 2.06
CA ASP A 173 12.83 2.30 1.56
C ASP A 173 12.60 2.77 0.11
N GLY A 174 11.42 2.46 -0.49
CA GLY A 174 11.12 2.71 -1.90
C GLY A 174 11.85 1.79 -2.88
N ASN A 175 12.59 0.79 -2.38
CA ASN A 175 13.34 -0.15 -3.19
C ASN A 175 12.65 -1.51 -3.30
N ILE A 176 11.94 -1.94 -2.26
CA ILE A 176 11.25 -3.23 -2.22
C ILE A 176 9.79 -2.99 -1.88
N CYS A 177 8.89 -3.47 -2.74
CA CYS A 177 7.47 -3.37 -2.51
C CYS A 177 6.80 -4.75 -2.63
N TYR A 178 6.08 -5.15 -1.59
CA TYR A 178 5.24 -6.33 -1.61
C TYR A 178 3.78 -5.95 -1.85
N THR A 179 3.12 -6.66 -2.76
CA THR A 179 1.69 -6.51 -3.02
C THR A 179 1.08 -7.85 -3.45
N GLY A 180 -0.22 -8.02 -3.23
CA GLY A 180 -0.89 -9.28 -3.61
C GLY A 180 -2.23 -9.47 -2.92
N GLY A 181 -2.66 -10.74 -2.80
CA GLY A 181 -3.92 -11.13 -2.15
C GLY A 181 -3.80 -11.43 -0.65
N VAL A 182 -2.59 -11.70 -0.15
CA VAL A 182 -2.32 -12.11 1.23
C VAL A 182 -2.52 -10.95 2.21
N ASN A 183 -3.31 -11.15 3.26
CA ASN A 183 -3.41 -10.20 4.38
C ASN A 183 -2.34 -10.51 5.46
N LEU A 184 -2.19 -9.60 6.44
CA LEU A 184 -1.33 -9.85 7.60
C LEU A 184 -2.07 -10.70 8.63
N ALA A 185 -2.27 -11.98 8.31
CA ALA A 185 -2.99 -12.94 9.12
C ALA A 185 -2.38 -14.34 8.99
N ASP A 186 -2.61 -15.20 9.99
CA ASP A 186 -2.00 -16.56 10.04
C ASP A 186 -2.72 -17.60 9.18
N GLU A 187 -3.80 -17.25 8.52
CA GLU A 187 -4.60 -18.14 7.67
C GLU A 187 -3.98 -18.39 6.26
N TYR A 188 -2.88 -17.72 5.94
CA TYR A 188 -2.20 -17.81 4.65
C TYR A 188 -0.91 -18.62 4.67
#